data_02140b08f4286d39917342f4b493fa4e
#
_entry.id   02140b08f4286d39917342f4b493fa4e
#
_cell.length_a   1.000
_cell.length_b   1.000
_cell.length_c   1.000
_cell.angle_alpha   90.00
_cell.angle_beta   90.00
_cell.angle_gamma   90.00
#
_symmetry.space_group_name_H-M   'P 1'
#
loop_
_entity.id
_entity.type
_entity.pdbx_description
1 polymer ?
#
loop_
_entity_poly.entity_id
_entity_poly.type
_entity_poly.pdbx_seq_one_letter_code
_entity_poly.pdbx_strand_id
1 'polypeptide(L)'
;DKLAFAMAKAPFNEEEHQFLLSFVPRKMKHNHELCQRLAERVSAPLEDVMTMPAETRLSLGVERAVAAAFESENPGDRLVYCENLLIPGMFGLIFWSAIYAEVPGAFFHPFQIRPSDLYEADFVTLRQKEFDVCWQALESADSLLERASETYQQKQGIANPFVHWAVLTEDLIRLSVERIPVAVWQGVFRFMLQDLRQHKAGLPDLIRFPASEGFELLEVKGPGDTLQKNQKVWFAEFERLGIAARVIRVKDDPTVMDGAGLAGDKPGDE
;
A
#
# COMPACT_ATOMS: atom_id res chain seq x y z
N ASP A 1 19.36 9.43 25.17
CA ASP A 1 19.92 10.47 24.31
C ASP A 1 21.09 9.98 23.43
N LYS A 2 22.10 9.28 24.01
CA LYS A 2 23.22 8.73 23.22
C LYS A 2 22.78 7.67 22.21
N LEU A 3 21.79 6.84 22.55
CA LEU A 3 21.27 5.79 21.65
C LEU A 3 20.55 6.42 20.43
N ALA A 4 19.64 7.37 20.64
CA ALA A 4 18.95 8.06 19.57
C ALA A 4 19.93 8.81 18.65
N PHE A 5 20.99 9.39 19.21
CA PHE A 5 22.03 10.07 18.44
C PHE A 5 22.88 9.08 17.62
N ALA A 6 23.22 7.90 18.19
CA ALA A 6 23.94 6.85 17.49
C ALA A 6 23.10 6.26 16.36
N MET A 7 21.82 5.97 16.60
CA MET A 7 20.88 5.48 15.60
C MET A 7 20.69 6.48 14.45
N ALA A 8 20.61 7.78 14.73
CA ALA A 8 20.48 8.80 13.69
C ALA A 8 21.75 8.98 12.82
N LYS A 9 22.90 8.51 13.27
CA LYS A 9 24.17 8.53 12.51
C LYS A 9 24.43 7.25 11.71
N ALA A 10 23.88 6.12 12.16
CA ALA A 10 24.06 4.82 11.54
C ALA A 10 23.05 4.62 10.39
N PRO A 11 23.35 3.76 9.41
CA PRO A 11 22.34 3.24 8.51
C PRO A 11 21.33 2.43 9.33
N PHE A 12 20.08 2.83 9.32
CA PHE A 12 18.97 2.16 9.99
C PHE A 12 17.78 2.07 9.01
N ASN A 13 16.82 1.23 9.34
CA ASN A 13 15.64 1.05 8.52
C ASN A 13 14.67 2.25 8.65
N GLU A 14 13.70 2.34 7.74
CA GLU A 14 12.75 3.45 7.68
C GLU A 14 11.84 3.49 8.91
N GLU A 15 11.53 2.36 9.53
CA GLU A 15 10.71 2.33 10.75
C GLU A 15 11.40 3.01 11.93
N GLU A 16 12.69 2.70 12.12
CA GLU A 16 13.53 3.37 13.13
C GLU A 16 13.62 4.87 12.84
N HIS A 17 13.74 5.23 11.57
CA HIS A 17 13.74 6.62 11.15
C HIS A 17 12.43 7.33 11.49
N GLN A 18 11.29 6.76 11.15
CA GLN A 18 9.97 7.32 11.49
C GLN A 18 9.75 7.39 13.01
N PHE A 19 10.25 6.40 13.76
CA PHE A 19 10.25 6.47 15.23
C PHE A 19 11.09 7.66 15.72
N LEU A 20 12.31 7.81 15.21
CA LEU A 20 13.21 8.92 15.61
C LEU A 20 12.63 10.28 15.22
N LEU A 21 12.00 10.44 14.07
CA LEU A 21 11.29 11.66 13.66
C LEU A 21 10.20 12.06 14.66
N SER A 22 9.53 11.09 15.25
CA SER A 22 8.49 11.35 16.25
C SER A 22 9.05 11.61 17.65
N PHE A 23 10.14 10.94 18.01
CA PHE A 23 10.73 10.97 19.36
C PHE A 23 11.68 12.15 19.57
N VAL A 24 12.60 12.38 18.65
CA VAL A 24 13.66 13.39 18.78
C VAL A 24 13.10 14.80 18.94
N PRO A 25 12.17 15.29 18.10
CA PRO A 25 11.59 16.63 18.27
C PRO A 25 10.86 16.82 19.60
N ARG A 26 10.28 15.75 20.15
CA ARG A 26 9.55 15.82 21.44
C ARG A 26 10.47 15.81 22.65
N LYS A 27 11.56 15.03 22.60
CA LYS A 27 12.44 14.77 23.74
C LYS A 27 13.76 15.51 23.70
N MET A 28 14.21 15.90 22.50
CA MET A 28 15.53 16.48 22.23
C MET A 28 15.45 17.77 21.41
N LYS A 29 14.41 18.61 21.64
CA LYS A 29 14.18 19.89 20.93
C LYS A 29 15.40 20.80 20.82
N HIS A 30 16.31 20.73 21.76
CA HIS A 30 17.55 21.51 21.81
C HIS A 30 18.63 21.01 20.84
N ASN A 31 18.48 19.81 20.29
CA ASN A 31 19.45 19.25 19.35
C ASN A 31 19.01 19.50 17.89
N HIS A 32 19.17 20.75 17.45
CA HIS A 32 18.76 21.18 16.11
C HIS A 32 19.45 20.39 14.99
N GLU A 33 20.76 20.08 15.15
CA GLU A 33 21.51 19.31 14.15
C GLU A 33 20.91 17.90 13.95
N LEU A 34 20.55 17.21 15.03
CA LEU A 34 19.93 15.90 14.95
C LEU A 34 18.54 15.96 14.29
N CYS A 35 17.72 16.96 14.66
CA CYS A 35 16.42 17.19 14.07
C CYS A 35 16.51 17.46 12.57
N GLN A 36 17.47 18.30 12.15
CA GLN A 36 17.70 18.62 10.75
C GLN A 36 18.17 17.40 9.94
N ARG A 37 19.14 16.63 10.43
CA ARG A 37 19.62 15.40 9.78
C ARG A 37 18.54 14.35 9.61
N LEU A 38 17.64 14.22 10.58
CA LEU A 38 16.49 13.31 10.45
C LEU A 38 15.49 13.81 9.40
N ALA A 39 15.26 15.13 9.34
CA ALA A 39 14.37 15.72 8.34
C ALA A 39 14.93 15.61 6.92
N GLU A 40 16.22 15.76 6.72
CA GLU A 40 16.91 15.69 5.41
C GLU A 40 16.88 14.29 4.78
N ARG A 41 16.63 13.23 5.58
CA ARG A 41 16.55 11.84 5.08
C ARG A 41 15.17 11.47 4.53
N VAL A 42 14.16 12.27 4.75
CA VAL A 42 12.82 12.01 4.26
C VAL A 42 12.64 12.75 2.94
N SER A 43 12.70 12.03 1.84
CA SER A 43 12.09 12.51 0.61
C SER A 43 10.57 12.54 0.84
N ALA A 44 9.97 13.71 0.74
CA ALA A 44 8.52 13.78 0.75
C ALA A 44 8.00 13.11 -0.54
N PRO A 45 6.98 12.25 -0.47
CA PRO A 45 6.40 11.69 -1.68
C PRO A 45 5.91 12.80 -2.61
N LEU A 46 5.96 12.55 -3.91
CA LEU A 46 5.37 13.46 -4.89
C LEU A 46 3.89 13.64 -4.57
N GLU A 47 3.44 14.88 -4.57
CA GLU A 47 2.04 15.22 -4.29
C GLU A 47 1.45 16.01 -5.45
N ASP A 48 0.28 15.57 -5.93
CA ASP A 48 -0.54 16.31 -6.87
C ASP A 48 -1.83 16.77 -6.22
N VAL A 49 -2.38 17.86 -6.69
CA VAL A 49 -3.67 18.40 -6.23
C VAL A 49 -4.72 18.16 -7.31
N MET A 50 -5.80 17.48 -6.95
CA MET A 50 -6.99 17.33 -7.77
C MET A 50 -8.14 18.12 -7.15
N THR A 51 -8.76 18.97 -7.96
CA THR A 51 -9.93 19.74 -7.53
C THR A 51 -11.18 19.12 -8.10
N MET A 52 -12.21 18.88 -7.28
CA MET A 52 -13.48 18.32 -7.73
C MET A 52 -14.65 18.85 -6.91
N PRO A 53 -15.90 18.80 -7.44
CA PRO A 53 -17.08 19.14 -6.67
C PRO A 53 -17.21 18.31 -5.39
N ALA A 54 -17.49 18.96 -4.27
CA ALA A 54 -17.68 18.27 -2.99
C ALA A 54 -18.79 17.21 -3.07
N GLU A 55 -19.85 17.45 -3.85
CA GLU A 55 -20.95 16.52 -4.08
C GLU A 55 -20.45 15.21 -4.72
N THR A 56 -19.59 15.29 -5.74
CA THR A 56 -18.98 14.11 -6.41
C THR A 56 -18.18 13.29 -5.41
N ARG A 57 -17.32 13.95 -4.63
CA ARG A 57 -16.51 13.30 -3.60
C ARG A 57 -17.36 12.62 -2.52
N LEU A 58 -18.43 13.29 -2.07
CA LEU A 58 -19.30 12.76 -1.01
C LEU A 58 -20.18 11.60 -1.50
N SER A 59 -20.61 11.63 -2.77
CA SER A 59 -21.49 10.61 -3.33
C SER A 59 -20.75 9.31 -3.70
N LEU A 60 -19.52 9.40 -4.22
CA LEU A 60 -18.75 8.25 -4.70
C LEU A 60 -17.76 7.71 -3.66
N GLY A 61 -17.34 8.53 -2.70
CA GLY A 61 -16.13 8.33 -1.92
C GLY A 61 -14.91 8.90 -2.65
N VAL A 62 -13.92 9.37 -1.88
CA VAL A 62 -12.80 10.14 -2.43
C VAL A 62 -11.95 9.31 -3.41
N GLU A 63 -11.68 8.04 -3.12
CA GLU A 63 -10.87 7.14 -3.94
C GLU A 63 -11.54 6.84 -5.29
N ARG A 64 -12.85 6.57 -5.28
CA ARG A 64 -13.61 6.30 -6.50
C ARG A 64 -13.79 7.55 -7.35
N ALA A 65 -13.96 8.70 -6.73
CA ALA A 65 -14.04 9.96 -7.44
C ALA A 65 -12.72 10.27 -8.16
N VAL A 66 -11.58 10.06 -7.50
CA VAL A 66 -10.25 10.20 -8.10
C VAL A 66 -10.09 9.21 -9.26
N ALA A 67 -10.43 7.92 -9.06
CA ALA A 67 -10.32 6.93 -10.13
C ALA A 67 -11.14 7.31 -11.36
N ALA A 68 -12.40 7.72 -11.17
CA ALA A 68 -13.28 8.13 -12.27
C ALA A 68 -12.76 9.38 -13.01
N ALA A 69 -12.18 10.36 -12.28
CA ALA A 69 -11.57 11.54 -12.89
C ALA A 69 -10.35 11.16 -13.75
N PHE A 70 -9.44 10.33 -13.24
CA PHE A 70 -8.28 9.85 -14.00
C PHE A 70 -8.67 9.10 -15.27
N GLU A 71 -9.64 8.16 -15.19
CA GLU A 71 -10.11 7.39 -16.34
C GLU A 71 -10.80 8.27 -17.39
N SER A 72 -11.51 9.33 -16.95
CA SER A 72 -12.13 10.31 -17.84
C SER A 72 -11.10 11.17 -18.57
N GLU A 73 -10.04 11.61 -17.87
CA GLU A 73 -8.98 12.43 -18.44
C GLU A 73 -8.00 11.62 -19.30
N ASN A 74 -7.85 10.32 -19.03
CA ASN A 74 -6.91 9.43 -19.70
C ASN A 74 -7.64 8.18 -20.22
N PRO A 75 -8.34 8.28 -21.36
CA PRO A 75 -9.09 7.15 -21.92
C PRO A 75 -8.18 5.94 -22.18
N GLY A 76 -8.57 4.79 -21.67
CA GLY A 76 -7.80 3.55 -21.76
C GLY A 76 -6.94 3.23 -20.54
N ASP A 77 -6.81 4.16 -19.61
CA ASP A 77 -6.24 3.84 -18.28
C ASP A 77 -7.21 2.96 -17.51
N ARG A 78 -6.66 2.10 -16.68
CA ARG A 78 -7.44 1.30 -15.72
C ARG A 78 -6.97 1.59 -14.31
N LEU A 79 -7.87 2.08 -13.47
CA LEU A 79 -7.63 2.27 -12.05
C LEU A 79 -8.32 1.17 -11.24
N VAL A 80 -7.58 0.61 -10.29
CA VAL A 80 -8.07 -0.45 -9.42
C VAL A 80 -7.91 -0.01 -7.97
N TYR A 81 -9.02 -0.01 -7.23
CA TYR A 81 -8.97 0.14 -5.77
C TYR A 81 -8.38 -1.13 -5.17
N CYS A 82 -7.27 -1.00 -4.50
CA CYS A 82 -6.50 -2.16 -4.04
C CYS A 82 -5.83 -1.97 -2.68
N GLU A 83 -6.28 -0.98 -1.91
CA GLU A 83 -5.74 -0.69 -0.57
C GLU A 83 -5.54 -1.96 0.25
N ASN A 84 -4.27 -2.27 0.57
CA ASN A 84 -3.89 -3.47 1.33
C ASN A 84 -4.46 -4.81 0.81
N LEU A 85 -4.86 -4.89 -0.47
CA LEU A 85 -5.54 -6.07 -1.03
C LEU A 85 -4.74 -6.76 -2.13
N LEU A 86 -4.30 -6.04 -3.18
CA LEU A 86 -3.61 -6.66 -4.31
C LEU A 86 -2.22 -7.20 -3.92
N ILE A 87 -1.37 -6.37 -3.35
CA ILE A 87 0.00 -6.76 -3.00
C ILE A 87 0.01 -7.85 -1.91
N PRO A 88 -0.72 -7.71 -0.79
CA PRO A 88 -0.85 -8.80 0.17
C PRO A 88 -1.53 -10.04 -0.42
N GLY A 89 -2.51 -9.88 -1.29
CA GLY A 89 -3.17 -11.00 -1.97
C GLY A 89 -2.23 -11.81 -2.83
N MET A 90 -1.42 -11.15 -3.66
CA MET A 90 -0.37 -11.81 -4.46
C MET A 90 0.68 -12.49 -3.56
N PHE A 91 1.10 -11.85 -2.47
CA PHE A 91 1.96 -12.47 -1.46
C PHE A 91 1.32 -13.76 -0.91
N GLY A 92 0.05 -13.72 -0.52
CA GLY A 92 -0.69 -14.86 -0.01
C GLY A 92 -0.81 -16.02 -1.00
N LEU A 93 -0.95 -15.73 -2.31
CA LEU A 93 -0.99 -16.76 -3.36
C LEU A 93 0.40 -17.39 -3.58
N ILE A 94 1.43 -16.56 -3.73
CA ILE A 94 2.78 -17.04 -4.05
C ILE A 94 3.39 -17.83 -2.90
N PHE A 95 3.25 -17.33 -1.67
CA PHE A 95 3.81 -17.95 -0.46
C PHE A 95 2.83 -18.87 0.28
N TRP A 96 1.77 -19.33 -0.40
CA TRP A 96 0.75 -20.17 0.24
C TRP A 96 1.34 -21.39 0.92
N SER A 97 2.18 -22.16 0.22
CA SER A 97 2.81 -23.36 0.77
C SER A 97 3.72 -23.06 1.96
N ALA A 98 4.43 -21.93 1.94
CA ALA A 98 5.26 -21.51 3.06
C ALA A 98 4.41 -21.06 4.26
N ILE A 99 3.34 -20.29 4.04
CA ILE A 99 2.45 -19.82 5.10
C ILE A 99 1.81 -21.03 5.83
N TYR A 100 1.40 -22.06 5.10
CA TYR A 100 0.72 -23.22 5.63
C TYR A 100 1.59 -24.48 5.77
N ALA A 101 2.94 -24.29 5.79
CA ALA A 101 3.87 -25.38 6.03
C ALA A 101 3.66 -26.02 7.41
N GLU A 102 3.88 -27.32 7.49
CA GLU A 102 3.78 -28.09 8.73
C GLU A 102 4.95 -27.77 9.67
N VAL A 103 4.75 -26.80 10.55
CA VAL A 103 5.69 -26.43 11.61
C VAL A 103 5.07 -26.79 12.97
N PRO A 104 5.78 -27.52 13.86
CA PRO A 104 5.25 -27.87 15.16
C PRO A 104 4.80 -26.66 15.95
N GLY A 105 3.55 -26.67 16.45
CA GLY A 105 2.96 -25.57 17.23
C GLY A 105 2.44 -24.40 16.40
N ALA A 106 2.53 -24.42 15.08
CA ALA A 106 1.99 -23.36 14.22
C ALA A 106 0.45 -23.41 14.13
N PHE A 107 -0.14 -24.61 14.18
CA PHE A 107 -1.59 -24.81 14.09
C PHE A 107 -2.07 -25.68 15.23
N PHE A 108 -3.10 -25.22 15.95
CA PHE A 108 -3.67 -25.89 17.12
C PHE A 108 -5.06 -26.47 16.86
N HIS A 109 -5.76 -26.00 15.81
CA HIS A 109 -7.07 -26.50 15.42
C HIS A 109 -7.36 -26.25 13.92
N PRO A 110 -8.27 -27.03 13.30
CA PRO A 110 -8.50 -26.99 11.85
C PRO A 110 -9.14 -25.70 11.33
N PHE A 111 -9.70 -24.85 12.20
CA PHE A 111 -10.32 -23.57 11.81
C PHE A 111 -9.38 -22.37 11.96
N GLN A 112 -8.11 -22.61 12.23
CA GLN A 112 -7.12 -21.54 12.36
C GLN A 112 -6.76 -21.00 10.98
N ILE A 113 -7.03 -19.70 10.75
CA ILE A 113 -6.84 -19.03 9.45
C ILE A 113 -5.35 -18.80 9.13
N ARG A 114 -4.52 -18.68 10.14
CA ARG A 114 -3.09 -18.38 10.01
C ARG A 114 -2.28 -19.15 11.04
N PRO A 115 -0.99 -19.43 10.76
CA PRO A 115 -0.11 -19.99 11.78
C PRO A 115 0.04 -19.02 12.97
N SER A 116 0.20 -19.56 14.16
CA SER A 116 0.35 -18.78 15.40
C SER A 116 1.59 -17.89 15.39
N ASP A 117 2.63 -18.36 14.71
CA ASP A 117 3.95 -17.74 14.58
C ASP A 117 4.11 -16.83 13.35
N LEU A 118 3.02 -16.52 12.61
CA LEU A 118 3.07 -15.71 11.38
C LEU A 118 3.83 -14.39 11.54
N TYR A 119 3.80 -13.80 12.71
CA TYR A 119 4.41 -12.50 12.99
C TYR A 119 5.61 -12.59 13.94
N GLU A 120 6.15 -13.78 14.14
CA GLU A 120 7.34 -14.00 14.96
C GLU A 120 8.61 -13.89 14.09
N ALA A 121 9.71 -13.53 14.73
CA ALA A 121 10.96 -13.24 14.03
C ALA A 121 11.56 -14.45 13.30
N ASP A 122 11.24 -15.66 13.74
CA ASP A 122 11.72 -16.93 13.19
C ASP A 122 10.77 -17.56 12.16
N PHE A 123 9.63 -16.92 11.84
CA PHE A 123 8.63 -17.43 10.91
C PHE A 123 9.22 -17.90 9.58
N VAL A 124 10.05 -17.06 8.95
CA VAL A 124 10.71 -17.38 7.68
C VAL A 124 11.76 -18.47 7.88
N THR A 125 12.56 -18.38 8.94
CA THR A 125 13.65 -19.30 9.20
C THR A 125 13.14 -20.73 9.43
N LEU A 126 12.03 -20.90 10.12
CA LEU A 126 11.39 -22.19 10.37
C LEU A 126 10.80 -22.82 9.10
N ARG A 127 10.63 -22.04 8.03
CA ARG A 127 10.04 -22.43 6.73
C ARG A 127 10.96 -22.13 5.55
N GLN A 128 12.26 -22.05 5.78
CA GLN A 128 13.23 -21.61 4.77
C GLN A 128 13.11 -22.38 3.45
N LYS A 129 12.95 -23.70 3.52
CA LYS A 129 12.84 -24.55 2.32
C LYS A 129 11.60 -24.23 1.49
N GLU A 130 10.47 -24.02 2.16
CA GLU A 130 9.22 -23.69 1.52
C GLU A 130 9.28 -22.28 0.91
N PHE A 131 9.90 -21.34 1.61
CA PHE A 131 10.15 -19.99 1.06
C PHE A 131 11.07 -20.05 -0.15
N ASP A 132 12.17 -20.83 -0.11
CA ASP A 132 13.09 -20.99 -1.24
C ASP A 132 12.35 -21.51 -2.49
N VAL A 133 11.46 -22.49 -2.34
CA VAL A 133 10.60 -22.98 -3.43
C VAL A 133 9.65 -21.90 -3.94
N CYS A 134 9.02 -21.12 -3.05
CA CYS A 134 8.12 -20.05 -3.44
C CYS A 134 8.87 -18.92 -4.20
N TRP A 135 10.10 -18.61 -3.83
CA TRP A 135 10.93 -17.62 -4.51
C TRP A 135 11.26 -17.98 -5.95
N GLN A 136 11.28 -19.28 -6.30
CA GLN A 136 11.47 -19.72 -7.69
C GLN A 136 10.34 -19.25 -8.63
N ALA A 137 9.11 -19.11 -8.10
CA ALA A 137 8.02 -18.54 -8.88
C ALA A 137 8.25 -17.07 -9.28
N LEU A 138 9.18 -16.38 -8.64
CA LEU A 138 9.54 -15.00 -8.91
C LEU A 138 10.79 -14.87 -9.79
N GLU A 139 11.16 -15.90 -10.55
CA GLU A 139 12.26 -15.85 -11.52
C GLU A 139 11.82 -15.23 -12.85
N SER A 140 10.55 -15.38 -13.23
CA SER A 140 9.98 -14.81 -14.45
C SER A 140 8.51 -14.42 -14.29
N ALA A 141 7.98 -13.61 -15.22
CA ALA A 141 6.56 -13.27 -15.24
C ALA A 141 5.68 -14.53 -15.50
N ASP A 142 6.14 -15.43 -16.36
CA ASP A 142 5.40 -16.67 -16.67
C ASP A 142 5.28 -17.56 -15.44
N SER A 143 6.38 -17.81 -14.73
CA SER A 143 6.36 -18.62 -13.50
C SER A 143 5.57 -17.97 -12.37
N LEU A 144 5.63 -16.63 -12.28
CA LEU A 144 4.82 -15.87 -11.32
C LEU A 144 3.33 -16.02 -11.61
N LEU A 145 2.93 -15.86 -12.89
CA LEU A 145 1.54 -15.99 -13.32
C LEU A 145 1.03 -17.41 -13.12
N GLU A 146 1.81 -18.41 -13.52
CA GLU A 146 1.47 -19.84 -13.35
C GLU A 146 1.22 -20.14 -11.88
N ARG A 147 2.16 -19.83 -10.99
CA ARG A 147 2.02 -20.10 -9.55
C ARG A 147 0.80 -19.36 -8.96
N ALA A 148 0.62 -18.07 -9.27
CA ALA A 148 -0.50 -17.30 -8.75
C ALA A 148 -1.84 -17.87 -9.22
N SER A 149 -1.96 -18.22 -10.51
CA SER A 149 -3.18 -18.77 -11.11
C SER A 149 -3.51 -20.17 -10.57
N GLU A 150 -2.52 -21.06 -10.48
CA GLU A 150 -2.70 -22.38 -9.89
C GLU A 150 -3.18 -22.31 -8.45
N THR A 151 -2.53 -21.47 -7.63
CA THR A 151 -2.91 -21.29 -6.22
C THR A 151 -4.30 -20.69 -6.12
N TYR A 152 -4.63 -19.70 -6.95
CA TYR A 152 -5.96 -19.10 -7.01
C TYR A 152 -7.02 -20.15 -7.28
N GLN A 153 -6.86 -20.95 -8.35
CA GLN A 153 -7.85 -21.98 -8.74
C GLN A 153 -8.01 -23.09 -7.69
N GLN A 154 -6.90 -23.52 -7.08
CA GLN A 154 -6.92 -24.61 -6.09
C GLN A 154 -7.41 -24.17 -4.71
N LYS A 155 -7.24 -22.90 -4.35
CA LYS A 155 -7.44 -22.39 -2.99
C LYS A 155 -8.57 -21.35 -2.89
N GLN A 156 -9.25 -21.03 -3.98
CA GLN A 156 -10.33 -20.05 -3.98
C GLN A 156 -11.36 -20.35 -2.89
N GLY A 157 -11.69 -19.33 -2.10
CA GLY A 157 -12.63 -19.44 -1.00
C GLY A 157 -12.04 -19.95 0.31
N ILE A 158 -10.81 -20.47 0.33
CA ILE A 158 -10.15 -20.87 1.58
C ILE A 158 -9.62 -19.62 2.29
N ALA A 159 -9.93 -19.50 3.58
CA ALA A 159 -9.50 -18.35 4.37
C ALA A 159 -7.97 -18.24 4.41
N ASN A 160 -7.46 -17.03 4.14
CA ASN A 160 -6.04 -16.70 4.15
C ASN A 160 -5.87 -15.29 4.74
N PRO A 161 -4.86 -15.02 5.58
CA PRO A 161 -4.69 -13.71 6.24
C PRO A 161 -4.33 -12.56 5.30
N PHE A 162 -3.98 -12.86 4.05
CA PHE A 162 -3.55 -11.90 3.03
C PHE A 162 -4.48 -11.82 1.82
N VAL A 163 -5.21 -12.90 1.50
CA VAL A 163 -6.02 -13.00 0.28
C VAL A 163 -7.46 -12.58 0.53
N HIS A 164 -7.90 -11.58 -0.19
CA HIS A 164 -9.30 -11.14 -0.21
C HIS A 164 -9.95 -11.53 -1.55
N TRP A 165 -10.61 -12.68 -1.58
CA TRP A 165 -11.13 -13.32 -2.80
C TRP A 165 -12.11 -12.48 -3.62
N ALA A 166 -12.85 -11.55 -2.97
CA ALA A 166 -13.79 -10.68 -3.67
C ALA A 166 -13.11 -9.60 -4.54
N VAL A 167 -11.84 -9.31 -4.27
CA VAL A 167 -11.07 -8.27 -4.97
C VAL A 167 -10.04 -8.89 -5.90
N LEU A 168 -9.36 -9.94 -5.45
CA LEU A 168 -8.31 -10.60 -6.21
C LEU A 168 -8.96 -11.57 -7.23
N THR A 169 -9.17 -11.08 -8.45
CA THR A 169 -9.71 -11.87 -9.57
C THR A 169 -8.60 -12.38 -10.48
N GLU A 170 -8.85 -13.42 -11.27
CA GLU A 170 -7.87 -13.92 -12.25
C GLU A 170 -7.43 -12.84 -13.25
N ASP A 171 -8.36 -11.99 -13.69
CA ASP A 171 -8.05 -10.88 -14.60
C ASP A 171 -7.11 -9.86 -13.92
N LEU A 172 -7.33 -9.55 -12.64
CA LEU A 172 -6.47 -8.64 -11.90
C LEU A 172 -5.08 -9.24 -11.65
N ILE A 173 -5.01 -10.55 -11.34
CA ILE A 173 -3.75 -11.29 -11.21
C ILE A 173 -2.95 -11.18 -12.51
N ARG A 174 -3.59 -11.54 -13.65
CA ARG A 174 -2.96 -11.49 -14.97
C ARG A 174 -2.47 -10.08 -15.31
N LEU A 175 -3.35 -9.09 -15.22
CA LEU A 175 -3.01 -7.68 -15.49
C LEU A 175 -1.83 -7.21 -14.62
N SER A 176 -1.84 -7.53 -13.34
CA SER A 176 -0.79 -7.10 -12.43
C SER A 176 0.56 -7.75 -12.76
N VAL A 177 0.58 -9.03 -13.14
CA VAL A 177 1.81 -9.71 -13.55
C VAL A 177 2.33 -9.20 -14.90
N GLU A 178 1.44 -8.91 -15.85
CA GLU A 178 1.80 -8.35 -17.16
C GLU A 178 2.39 -6.92 -17.05
N ARG A 179 1.92 -6.14 -16.09
CA ARG A 179 2.21 -4.69 -16.01
C ARG A 179 3.23 -4.34 -14.94
N ILE A 180 3.40 -5.14 -13.91
CA ILE A 180 4.33 -4.92 -12.81
C ILE A 180 5.54 -5.83 -13.00
N PRO A 181 6.76 -5.29 -13.16
CA PRO A 181 7.97 -6.09 -13.33
C PRO A 181 8.21 -7.06 -12.16
N VAL A 182 8.71 -8.25 -12.46
CA VAL A 182 9.01 -9.29 -11.44
C VAL A 182 9.95 -8.75 -10.34
N ALA A 183 10.94 -7.93 -10.70
CA ALA A 183 11.85 -7.31 -9.74
C ALA A 183 11.12 -6.44 -8.69
N VAL A 184 10.01 -5.81 -9.08
CA VAL A 184 9.15 -5.05 -8.15
C VAL A 184 8.49 -6.00 -7.15
N TRP A 185 7.88 -7.09 -7.63
CA TRP A 185 7.29 -8.11 -6.77
C TRP A 185 8.30 -8.68 -5.78
N GLN A 186 9.51 -9.01 -6.27
CA GLN A 186 10.60 -9.48 -5.42
C GLN A 186 10.96 -8.45 -4.33
N GLY A 187 11.12 -7.19 -4.69
CA GLY A 187 11.48 -6.11 -3.76
C GLY A 187 10.40 -5.91 -2.68
N VAL A 188 9.16 -5.77 -3.11
CA VAL A 188 8.02 -5.56 -2.24
C VAL A 188 7.80 -6.74 -1.28
N PHE A 189 7.89 -7.98 -1.76
CA PHE A 189 7.73 -9.16 -0.89
C PHE A 189 8.88 -9.32 0.10
N ARG A 190 10.13 -9.02 -0.30
CA ARG A 190 11.25 -8.98 0.65
C ARG A 190 11.04 -7.95 1.74
N PHE A 191 10.50 -6.78 1.38
CA PHE A 191 10.18 -5.76 2.37
C PHE A 191 9.04 -6.20 3.29
N MET A 192 7.97 -6.79 2.76
CA MET A 192 6.89 -7.35 3.59
C MET A 192 7.42 -8.37 4.60
N LEU A 193 8.33 -9.24 4.20
CA LEU A 193 8.91 -10.29 5.05
C LEU A 193 9.82 -9.78 6.17
N GLN A 194 10.29 -8.53 6.11
CA GLN A 194 11.05 -7.94 7.23
C GLN A 194 10.17 -7.73 8.47
N ASP A 195 8.91 -7.33 8.29
CA ASP A 195 7.90 -7.26 9.34
C ASP A 195 6.48 -7.40 8.74
N LEU A 196 6.00 -8.64 8.64
CA LEU A 196 4.66 -8.92 8.09
C LEU A 196 3.53 -8.25 8.87
N ARG A 197 3.72 -7.94 10.16
CA ARG A 197 2.72 -7.29 10.98
C ARG A 197 2.53 -5.84 10.58
N GLN A 198 3.62 -5.14 10.35
CA GLN A 198 3.64 -3.72 9.99
C GLN A 198 3.39 -3.52 8.49
N HIS A 199 4.09 -4.30 7.65
CA HIS A 199 4.16 -4.07 6.21
C HIS A 199 2.98 -4.64 5.41
N LYS A 200 2.09 -5.43 6.00
CA LYS A 200 0.85 -5.86 5.33
C LYS A 200 -0.19 -4.74 5.17
N ALA A 201 0.04 -3.56 5.73
CA ALA A 201 -0.86 -2.41 5.70
C ALA A 201 -0.08 -1.12 5.41
N GLY A 202 -0.80 -0.08 4.97
CA GLY A 202 -0.20 1.20 4.59
C GLY A 202 0.17 1.29 3.11
N LEU A 203 -0.26 0.31 2.33
CA LEU A 203 -0.16 0.33 0.87
C LEU A 203 -1.16 1.35 0.28
N PRO A 204 -0.84 1.98 -0.86
CA PRO A 204 -1.68 2.99 -1.49
C PRO A 204 -3.08 2.49 -1.87
N ASP A 205 -4.03 3.41 -1.93
CA ASP A 205 -5.45 3.13 -2.18
C ASP A 205 -5.70 2.57 -3.58
N LEU A 206 -5.02 3.13 -4.59
CA LEU A 206 -5.25 2.82 -5.99
C LEU A 206 -3.95 2.38 -6.68
N ILE A 207 -4.10 1.47 -7.63
CA ILE A 207 -3.10 1.20 -8.65
C ILE A 207 -3.65 1.63 -10.00
N ARG A 208 -2.89 2.43 -10.73
CA ARG A 208 -3.16 2.86 -12.09
C ARG A 208 -2.33 2.02 -13.06
N PHE A 209 -2.98 1.47 -14.06
CA PHE A 209 -2.38 0.85 -15.24
C PHE A 209 -2.66 1.76 -16.43
N PRO A 210 -1.67 2.59 -16.87
CA PRO A 210 -1.85 3.48 -18.01
C PRO A 210 -2.19 2.72 -19.28
N ALA A 211 -2.87 3.35 -20.24
CA ALA A 211 -3.12 2.76 -21.57
C ALA A 211 -1.82 2.36 -22.30
N SER A 212 -0.72 3.03 -21.98
CA SER A 212 0.63 2.66 -22.42
C SER A 212 1.14 1.42 -21.67
N GLU A 213 2.31 1.47 -21.09
CA GLU A 213 2.91 0.38 -20.30
C GLU A 213 3.13 0.82 -18.85
N GLY A 214 3.44 -0.17 -18.00
CA GLY A 214 3.79 0.04 -16.60
C GLY A 214 2.59 0.20 -15.67
N PHE A 215 2.88 0.74 -14.51
CA PHE A 215 1.90 0.98 -13.45
C PHE A 215 2.35 2.15 -12.56
N GLU A 216 1.43 2.68 -11.78
CA GLU A 216 1.66 3.73 -10.80
C GLU A 216 0.81 3.50 -9.56
N LEU A 217 1.35 3.78 -8.38
CA LEU A 217 0.65 3.69 -7.11
C LEU A 217 0.16 5.07 -6.68
N LEU A 218 -1.10 5.18 -6.32
CA LEU A 218 -1.73 6.43 -5.94
C LEU A 218 -2.35 6.32 -4.54
N GLU A 219 -1.86 7.12 -3.62
CA GLU A 219 -2.46 7.35 -2.32
C GLU A 219 -3.40 8.54 -2.41
N VAL A 220 -4.63 8.39 -1.97
CA VAL A 220 -5.65 9.44 -2.04
C VAL A 220 -5.84 10.06 -0.68
N LYS A 221 -5.82 11.41 -0.62
CA LYS A 221 -6.05 12.16 0.61
C LYS A 221 -7.15 13.19 0.40
N GLY A 222 -8.23 13.02 1.14
CA GLY A 222 -9.30 14.00 1.23
C GLY A 222 -8.89 15.28 1.97
N PRO A 223 -9.78 16.28 2.02
CA PRO A 223 -9.52 17.51 2.76
C PRO A 223 -9.23 17.25 4.25
N GLY A 224 -8.09 17.71 4.73
CA GLY A 224 -7.65 17.54 6.12
C GLY A 224 -6.92 16.25 6.44
N ASP A 225 -6.85 15.28 5.52
CA ASP A 225 -6.15 14.03 5.73
C ASP A 225 -4.63 14.19 5.67
N THR A 226 -3.94 13.34 6.42
CA THR A 226 -2.48 13.28 6.46
C THR A 226 -1.96 11.86 6.25
N LEU A 227 -0.76 11.74 5.69
CA LEU A 227 -0.09 10.44 5.56
C LEU A 227 0.20 9.83 6.93
N GLN A 228 -0.22 8.59 7.10
CA GLN A 228 0.07 7.80 8.30
C GLN A 228 1.54 7.32 8.30
N LYS A 229 2.00 6.87 9.48
CA LYS A 229 3.38 6.41 9.64
C LYS A 229 3.73 5.25 8.69
N ASN A 230 2.89 4.23 8.64
CA ASN A 230 3.07 3.06 7.77
C ASN A 230 3.05 3.42 6.27
N GLN A 231 2.22 4.38 5.86
CA GLN A 231 2.21 4.88 4.48
C GLN A 231 3.54 5.55 4.13
N LYS A 232 4.10 6.37 5.02
CA LYS A 232 5.41 7.00 4.82
C LYS A 232 6.53 5.98 4.68
N VAL A 233 6.48 4.89 5.45
CA VAL A 233 7.44 3.78 5.36
C VAL A 233 7.36 3.12 3.98
N TRP A 234 6.15 2.88 3.46
CA TRP A 234 5.96 2.34 2.13
C TRP A 234 6.43 3.29 1.02
N PHE A 235 6.15 4.58 1.12
CA PHE A 235 6.64 5.56 0.13
C PHE A 235 8.15 5.62 0.05
N ALA A 236 8.86 5.55 1.18
CA ALA A 236 10.31 5.47 1.20
C ALA A 236 10.82 4.18 0.54
N GLU A 237 10.15 3.06 0.75
CA GLU A 237 10.50 1.80 0.09
C GLU A 237 10.21 1.83 -1.42
N PHE A 238 9.10 2.45 -1.85
CA PHE A 238 8.81 2.63 -3.28
C PHE A 238 9.87 3.47 -3.97
N GLU A 239 10.31 4.57 -3.36
CA GLU A 239 11.42 5.38 -3.87
C GLU A 239 12.69 4.54 -3.99
N ARG A 240 13.05 3.75 -2.97
CA ARG A 240 14.22 2.87 -2.98
C ARG A 240 14.15 1.81 -4.10
N LEU A 241 12.95 1.30 -4.39
CA LEU A 241 12.70 0.30 -5.45
C LEU A 241 12.50 0.92 -6.84
N GLY A 242 12.47 2.26 -6.96
CA GLY A 242 12.21 2.94 -8.21
C GLY A 242 10.76 2.79 -8.71
N ILE A 243 9.81 2.56 -7.79
CA ILE A 243 8.39 2.42 -8.10
C ILE A 243 7.74 3.79 -8.14
N ALA A 244 7.04 4.09 -9.24
CA ALA A 244 6.26 5.32 -9.35
C ALA A 244 5.10 5.30 -8.34
N ALA A 245 5.14 6.22 -7.39
CA ALA A 245 4.13 6.39 -6.37
C ALA A 245 3.96 7.86 -6.01
N ARG A 246 2.72 8.33 -5.85
CA ARG A 246 2.42 9.70 -5.46
C ARG A 246 1.15 9.81 -4.63
N VAL A 247 1.00 10.96 -3.96
CA VAL A 247 -0.18 11.32 -3.20
C VAL A 247 -1.07 12.24 -4.04
N ILE A 248 -2.34 11.91 -4.15
CA ILE A 248 -3.37 12.76 -4.79
C ILE A 248 -4.15 13.47 -3.69
N ARG A 249 -3.90 14.76 -3.51
CA ARG A 249 -4.65 15.59 -2.57
C ARG A 249 -5.90 16.14 -3.21
N VAL A 250 -7.04 15.67 -2.75
CA VAL A 250 -8.33 16.16 -3.22
C VAL A 250 -8.69 17.43 -2.47
N LYS A 251 -9.12 18.46 -3.23
CA LYS A 251 -9.70 19.70 -2.72
C LYS A 251 -11.08 19.90 -3.29
N ASP A 252 -11.96 20.47 -2.48
CA ASP A 252 -13.29 20.85 -2.95
C ASP A 252 -13.20 22.07 -3.88
N ASP A 253 -13.95 22.03 -4.99
CA ASP A 253 -14.04 23.15 -5.92
C ASP A 253 -14.89 24.27 -5.28
N PRO A 254 -14.33 25.45 -5.02
CA PRO A 254 -15.05 26.55 -4.40
C PRO A 254 -16.16 27.12 -5.31
N THR A 255 -16.10 26.89 -6.62
CA THR A 255 -17.05 27.50 -7.58
C THR A 255 -18.44 26.87 -7.52
N VAL A 256 -18.59 25.69 -6.93
CA VAL A 256 -19.88 24.99 -6.82
C VAL A 256 -20.67 25.38 -5.56
N MET A 257 -20.04 26.05 -4.58
CA MET A 257 -20.69 26.45 -3.33
C MET A 257 -21.61 27.67 -3.46
N ASP A 258 -21.45 28.50 -4.50
CA ASP A 258 -22.21 29.73 -4.65
C ASP A 258 -23.58 29.59 -5.36
N GLY A 259 -23.94 28.38 -5.80
CA GLY A 259 -25.19 28.12 -6.54
C GLY A 259 -26.44 27.84 -5.70
N ALA A 260 -26.32 27.65 -4.38
CA ALA A 260 -27.45 27.28 -3.51
C ALA A 260 -28.04 28.41 -2.64
N GLY A 261 -27.63 29.63 -2.87
CA GLY A 261 -27.93 30.73 -1.99
C GLY A 261 -28.56 32.00 -2.60
N LEU A 262 -29.43 31.90 -3.62
CA LEU A 262 -30.25 33.06 -4.05
C LEU A 262 -31.55 32.62 -4.77
N ALA A 263 -32.54 32.15 -4.03
CA ALA A 263 -33.94 32.22 -4.41
C ALA A 263 -34.82 32.19 -3.15
N GLY A 264 -34.70 33.21 -2.37
CA GLY A 264 -35.65 33.55 -1.33
C GLY A 264 -36.45 34.76 -1.79
N ASP A 265 -37.37 34.58 -2.76
CA ASP A 265 -38.37 35.59 -3.11
C ASP A 265 -39.37 35.64 -1.98
N LYS A 266 -39.44 36.77 -1.30
CA LYS A 266 -40.49 37.09 -0.35
C LYS A 266 -41.77 37.45 -1.13
N PRO A 267 -42.94 36.84 -0.87
CA PRO A 267 -44.20 37.42 -1.33
C PRO A 267 -44.47 38.67 -0.48
N GLY A 268 -44.61 39.81 -1.18
CA GLY A 268 -45.04 41.04 -0.57
C GLY A 268 -46.50 40.97 -0.11
N ASP A 269 -46.75 41.63 1.03
CA ASP A 269 -48.05 41.99 1.51
C ASP A 269 -48.71 42.96 0.54
N GLU A 270 -49.93 42.63 0.11
CA GLU A 270 -51.05 43.52 -0.08
C GLU A 270 -52.34 42.80 0.34
#